data_165afb2b99ad0381a50c5799e0fc1049
#
_entry.id   165afb2b99ad0381a50c5799e0fc1049
#
_cell.length_a   1.000
_cell.length_b   1.000
_cell.length_c   1.000
_cell.angle_alpha   90.00
_cell.angle_beta   90.00
_cell.angle_gamma   90.00
#
_symmetry.space_group_name_H-M   'P 1'
#
loop_
_entity.id
_entity.type
_entity.pdbx_description
1 polymer ?
#
loop_
_entity_poly.entity_id
_entity_poly.type
_entity_poly.pdbx_seq_one_letter_code
_entity_poly.pdbx_strand_id
1 'polypeptide(L)'
;VGMNEMCENFMGLNILDDNAHKFCIEVGEHIREKLLEFQAETGHLYNYEATPAESTCYRLALLDKKKYPEIITQGSLLLIPLSLTSST
;
A
#
# COMPACT_ATOMS: atom_id res chain seq x y z
N VAL A 1 -2.13 4.49 -1.46
CA VAL A 1 -3.23 3.64 -1.92
C VAL A 1 -2.74 2.74 -3.04
N GLY A 2 -3.19 1.49 -3.06
CA GLY A 2 -2.89 0.57 -4.16
C GLY A 2 -1.69 -0.33 -3.98
N MET A 3 -1.02 -0.29 -2.83
CA MET A 3 0.14 -1.17 -2.57
C MET A 3 -0.27 -2.65 -2.57
N ASN A 4 -1.41 -2.97 -1.97
CA ASN A 4 -1.93 -4.34 -1.98
C ASN A 4 -2.26 -4.81 -3.41
N GLU A 5 -2.90 -3.97 -4.20
CA GLU A 5 -3.24 -4.28 -5.58
C GLU A 5 -1.99 -4.48 -6.43
N MET A 6 -0.94 -3.72 -6.17
CA MET A 6 0.36 -3.91 -6.81
C MET A 6 0.91 -5.32 -6.49
N CYS A 7 0.84 -5.74 -5.24
CA CYS A 7 1.31 -7.07 -4.84
C CYS A 7 0.50 -8.17 -5.53
N GLU A 8 -0.82 -8.03 -5.60
CA GLU A 8 -1.67 -9.01 -6.26
C GLU A 8 -1.38 -9.11 -7.75
N ASN A 9 -1.18 -7.98 -8.42
CA ASN A 9 -0.90 -7.97 -9.85
C ASN A 9 0.51 -8.47 -10.19
N PHE A 10 1.50 -8.11 -9.38
CA PHE A 10 2.90 -8.43 -9.65
C PHE A 10 3.32 -9.80 -9.11
N MET A 11 2.86 -10.15 -7.92
CA MET A 11 3.29 -11.37 -7.23
C MET A 11 2.18 -12.43 -7.10
N GLY A 12 0.92 -12.07 -7.36
CA GLY A 12 -0.20 -12.96 -7.09
C GLY A 12 -0.48 -13.16 -5.60
N LEU A 13 0.05 -12.28 -4.74
CA LEU A 13 -0.09 -12.36 -3.30
C LEU A 13 -0.70 -11.07 -2.77
N ASN A 14 -1.53 -11.17 -1.72
CA ASN A 14 -2.02 -9.96 -1.07
C ASN A 14 -1.01 -9.46 -0.03
N ILE A 15 -1.21 -8.24 0.46
CA ILE A 15 -0.27 -7.58 1.37
C ILE A 15 -0.13 -8.28 2.73
N LEU A 16 -1.04 -9.18 3.07
CA LEU A 16 -0.98 -9.94 4.32
C LEU A 16 0.05 -11.09 4.24
N ASP A 17 0.48 -11.46 3.03
CA ASP A 17 1.51 -12.45 2.84
C ASP A 17 2.88 -11.87 3.21
N ASP A 18 3.71 -12.65 3.90
CA ASP A 18 5.01 -12.19 4.38
C ASP A 18 5.95 -11.76 3.25
N ASN A 19 5.93 -12.49 2.13
CA ASN A 19 6.76 -12.15 0.98
C ASN A 19 6.31 -10.84 0.31
N ALA A 20 4.99 -10.64 0.21
CA ALA A 20 4.44 -9.40 -0.31
C ALA A 20 4.76 -8.23 0.62
N HIS A 21 4.68 -8.44 1.92
CA HIS A 21 5.02 -7.43 2.92
C HIS A 21 6.48 -6.99 2.80
N LYS A 22 7.40 -7.95 2.69
CA LYS A 22 8.82 -7.66 2.48
C LYS A 22 9.06 -6.88 1.20
N PHE A 23 8.39 -7.27 0.12
CA PHE A 23 8.50 -6.56 -1.15
C PHE A 23 8.03 -5.11 -1.03
N CYS A 24 6.95 -4.86 -0.31
CA CYS A 24 6.47 -3.49 -0.06
C CYS A 24 7.49 -2.65 0.69
N ILE A 25 8.16 -3.23 1.69
CA ILE A 25 9.22 -2.55 2.43
C ILE A 25 10.39 -2.20 1.52
N GLU A 26 10.82 -3.13 0.69
CA GLU A 26 11.89 -2.90 -0.28
C GLU A 26 11.54 -1.80 -1.27
N VAL A 27 10.32 -1.80 -1.79
CA VAL A 27 9.84 -0.75 -2.69
C VAL A 27 9.86 0.60 -1.99
N GLY A 28 9.37 0.67 -0.75
CA GLY A 28 9.36 1.91 0.04
C GLY A 28 10.76 2.45 0.28
N GLU A 29 11.71 1.58 0.63
CA GLU A 29 13.10 1.97 0.84
C GLU A 29 13.74 2.45 -0.46
N HIS A 30 13.47 1.79 -1.58
CA HIS A 30 13.97 2.20 -2.88
C HIS A 30 13.45 3.59 -3.28
N ILE A 31 12.17 3.85 -3.07
CA ILE A 31 11.58 5.16 -3.33
C ILE A 31 12.26 6.22 -2.47
N ARG A 32 12.47 5.94 -1.20
CA ARG A 32 13.14 6.87 -0.28
C ARG A 32 14.56 7.20 -0.74
N GLU A 33 15.32 6.21 -1.14
CA GLU A 33 16.68 6.42 -1.67
C GLU A 33 16.67 7.29 -2.92
N LYS A 34 15.75 7.04 -3.85
CA LYS A 34 15.62 7.83 -5.07
C LYS A 34 15.22 9.27 -4.78
N LEU A 35 14.35 9.51 -3.81
CA LEU A 35 13.97 10.85 -3.41
C LEU A 35 15.15 11.60 -2.81
N LEU A 36 16.00 10.94 -2.03
CA LEU A 36 17.22 11.54 -1.50
C LEU A 36 18.21 11.91 -2.61
N GLU A 37 18.36 11.04 -3.61
CA GLU A 37 19.18 11.34 -4.78
C GLU A 37 18.67 12.56 -5.56
N PHE A 38 17.36 12.62 -5.81
CA PHE A 38 16.75 13.76 -6.50
C PHE A 38 16.88 15.05 -5.70
N GLN A 39 16.76 14.98 -4.39
CA GLN A 39 16.94 16.12 -3.52
C GLN A 39 18.37 16.66 -3.61
N ALA A 40 19.36 15.77 -3.65
CA ALA A 40 20.76 16.16 -3.79
C ALA A 40 21.05 16.78 -5.17
N GLU A 41 20.44 16.25 -6.22
CA GLU A 41 20.64 16.75 -7.60
C GLU A 41 19.96 18.09 -7.86
N THR A 42 18.72 18.26 -7.39
CA THR A 42 17.89 19.40 -7.74
C THR A 42 17.87 20.50 -6.68
N GLY A 43 18.23 20.18 -5.44
CA GLY A 43 18.10 21.09 -4.31
C GLY A 43 16.68 21.29 -3.82
N HIS A 44 15.71 20.59 -4.40
CA HIS A 44 14.32 20.61 -3.95
C HIS A 44 14.09 19.58 -2.85
N LEU A 45 13.15 19.88 -1.96
CA LEU A 45 12.73 18.92 -0.93
C LEU A 45 11.63 18.04 -1.46
N TYR A 46 11.78 16.73 -1.27
CA TYR A 46 10.77 15.73 -1.62
C TYR A 46 10.37 14.98 -0.37
N ASN A 47 9.12 14.55 -0.33
CA ASN A 47 8.58 13.81 0.81
C ASN A 47 7.93 12.52 0.35
N TYR A 48 8.07 11.49 1.17
CA TYR A 48 7.40 10.21 0.98
C TYR A 48 6.71 9.84 2.28
N GLU A 49 5.39 9.75 2.23
CA GLU A 49 4.59 9.47 3.42
C GLU A 49 3.42 8.56 3.13
N ALA A 50 2.94 7.88 4.16
CA ALA A 50 1.72 7.12 4.08
C ALA A 50 0.54 8.04 4.35
N THR A 51 -0.31 8.22 3.34
CA THR A 51 -1.53 9.01 3.47
C THR A 51 -2.64 8.09 3.98
N PRO A 52 -3.34 8.44 5.06
CA PRO A 52 -4.44 7.62 5.56
C PRO A 52 -5.51 7.35 4.52
N ALA A 53 -6.00 8.39 3.86
CA ALA A 53 -6.99 8.30 2.78
C ALA A 53 -8.15 7.35 3.09
N GLU A 54 -8.60 7.33 4.34
CA GLU A 54 -9.54 6.34 4.86
C GLU A 54 -10.86 6.28 4.08
N SER A 55 -11.47 7.42 3.80
CA SER A 55 -12.73 7.46 3.06
C SER A 55 -12.56 7.03 1.61
N THR A 56 -11.45 7.42 0.98
CA THR A 56 -11.14 7.03 -0.39
C THR A 56 -10.89 5.54 -0.50
N CYS A 57 -10.08 4.99 0.40
CA CYS A 57 -9.79 3.55 0.45
C CYS A 57 -11.06 2.75 0.70
N TYR A 58 -11.91 3.19 1.62
CA TYR A 58 -13.18 2.53 1.91
C TYR A 58 -14.10 2.52 0.68
N ARG A 59 -14.23 3.67 0.03
CA ARG A 59 -15.07 3.81 -1.16
C ARG A 59 -14.59 2.91 -2.30
N LEU A 60 -13.28 2.91 -2.56
CA LEU A 60 -12.70 2.06 -3.60
C LEU A 60 -12.89 0.59 -3.27
N ALA A 61 -12.74 0.20 -2.01
CA ALA A 61 -12.95 -1.17 -1.57
C ALA A 61 -14.40 -1.61 -1.79
N LEU A 62 -15.37 -0.75 -1.51
CA LEU A 62 -16.78 -1.07 -1.75
C LEU A 62 -17.07 -1.28 -3.24
N LEU A 63 -16.51 -0.43 -4.10
CA LEU A 63 -16.68 -0.55 -5.55
C LEU A 63 -16.04 -1.84 -6.08
N ASP A 64 -14.84 -2.15 -5.63
CA ASP A 64 -14.13 -3.34 -6.05
C ASP A 64 -14.83 -4.61 -5.56
N LYS A 65 -15.29 -4.61 -4.32
CA LYS A 65 -16.02 -5.75 -3.75
C LYS A 65 -17.34 -6.00 -4.47
N LYS A 66 -18.00 -4.94 -4.92
CA LYS A 66 -19.23 -5.06 -5.70
C LYS A 66 -18.98 -5.72 -7.05
N LYS A 67 -17.87 -5.37 -7.69
CA LYS A 67 -17.49 -5.88 -9.01
C LYS A 67 -16.77 -7.23 -8.93
N TYR A 68 -15.93 -7.39 -7.91
CA TYR A 68 -15.11 -8.58 -7.68
C TYR A 68 -15.24 -9.02 -6.21
N PRO A 69 -16.30 -9.76 -5.86
CA PRO A 69 -16.63 -10.06 -4.46
C PRO A 69 -15.53 -10.73 -3.64
N GLU A 70 -14.62 -11.45 -4.30
CA GLU A 70 -13.56 -12.20 -3.61
C GLU A 70 -12.22 -11.46 -3.53
N ILE A 71 -12.12 -10.27 -4.11
CA ILE A 71 -10.87 -9.52 -4.08
C ILE A 71 -10.65 -8.90 -2.71
N ILE A 72 -9.39 -8.92 -2.27
CA ILE A 72 -8.94 -8.17 -1.10
C ILE A 72 -8.20 -6.95 -1.61
N THR A 73 -8.68 -5.76 -1.26
CA THR A 73 -8.04 -4.50 -1.62
C THR A 73 -7.39 -3.88 -0.40
N GLN A 74 -6.56 -2.88 -0.60
CA GLN A 74 -5.96 -2.14 0.51
C GLN A 74 -7.04 -1.48 1.37
N GLY A 75 -8.10 -0.97 0.76
CA GLY A 75 -9.24 -0.42 1.48
C GLY A 75 -10.01 -1.46 2.27
N SER A 76 -10.09 -2.70 1.78
CA SER A 76 -10.74 -3.80 2.50
C SER A 76 -10.09 -4.08 3.84
N LEU A 77 -8.80 -3.84 3.97
CA LEU A 77 -8.07 -4.05 5.22
C LEU A 77 -8.55 -3.13 6.34
N LEU A 78 -9.19 -2.01 6.02
CA LEU A 78 -9.78 -1.10 7.00
C LEU A 78 -10.99 -1.71 7.69
N LEU A 79 -11.58 -2.75 7.10
CA LEU A 79 -12.74 -3.45 7.66
C LEU A 79 -12.33 -4.56 8.62
N ILE A 80 -11.04 -4.86 8.70
CA ILE A 80 -10.51 -5.88 9.62
C ILE A 80 -10.39 -5.27 11.02
N PRO A 81 -10.91 -5.94 12.06
CA PRO A 81 -10.76 -5.44 13.44
C PRO A 81 -9.30 -5.21 13.80
N LEU A 82 -9.03 -4.12 14.53
CA LEU A 82 -7.66 -3.78 14.94
C LEU A 82 -6.96 -4.89 15.71
N SER A 83 -7.71 -5.71 16.41
CA SER A 83 -7.15 -6.86 17.13
C SER A 83 -6.55 -7.93 16.21
N LEU A 84 -6.91 -7.93 14.93
CA LEU A 84 -6.41 -8.86 13.92
C LEU A 84 -5.36 -8.25 13.01
N THR A 85 -5.16 -6.93 13.06
CA THR A 85 -4.14 -6.27 12.25
C THR A 85 -2.83 -6.19 13.01
N SER A 86 -1.71 -6.20 12.26
CA SER A 86 -0.41 -6.01 12.87
C SER A 86 -0.31 -4.60 13.44
N SER A 87 0.34 -4.46 14.58
CA SER A 87 0.55 -3.18 15.24
C SER A 87 1.69 -2.35 14.64
N THR A 88 2.33 -2.85 13.63
CA THR A 88 3.46 -2.14 13.00
C THR A 88 3.03 -0.98 12.13
#